data_05509672283085b834467c0d1575e394
#
_entry.id   05509672283085b834467c0d1575e394
#
_cell.length_a   1.000
_cell.length_b   1.000
_cell.length_c   1.000
_cell.angle_alpha   90.00
_cell.angle_beta   90.00
_cell.angle_gamma   90.00
#
_symmetry.space_group_name_H-M   'P 1'
#
loop_
_entity.id
_entity.type
_entity.pdbx_description
1 polymer ?
#
loop_
_entity_poly.entity_id
_entity_poly.type
_entity_poly.pdbx_seq_one_letter_code
_entity_poly.pdbx_strand_id
1 'polypeptide(L)'
;MPRILLALLGLAFCAVASAATVEKLMIDGKAVTVKVPEKAAPGKPWLWVGEFGGHLKTLEDGLVAQGWHVVYVGVSNQFGSARSMATWEKAYEEFHGKRGFSSKPALLGISRGGLYVNAWARLHPDRVSVLYLDNAVCDIRSWPGGVALTHQSKGSPKDWAMYKTEFGYANDDEAKSKSLQP
;
A
#
# COMPACT_ATOMS: atom_id res chain seq x y z
N MET A 1 -61.62 3.43 -39.50
CA MET A 1 -60.81 3.07 -38.29
C MET A 1 -59.40 3.62 -38.46
N PRO A 2 -58.98 4.63 -37.73
CA PRO A 2 -57.60 5.19 -37.85
C PRO A 2 -56.64 4.34 -37.03
N ARG A 3 -55.52 3.94 -37.66
CA ARG A 3 -54.41 3.26 -37.00
C ARG A 3 -53.52 4.30 -36.31
N ILE A 4 -53.48 4.25 -34.98
CA ILE A 4 -52.53 5.06 -34.17
C ILE A 4 -51.18 4.36 -34.22
N LEU A 5 -50.20 5.04 -34.81
CA LEU A 5 -48.80 4.61 -34.82
C LEU A 5 -48.13 5.17 -33.55
N LEU A 6 -47.86 4.30 -32.59
CA LEU A 6 -47.10 4.68 -31.37
C LEU A 6 -45.60 4.65 -31.73
N ALA A 7 -44.99 5.84 -31.85
CA ALA A 7 -43.54 5.94 -31.97
C ALA A 7 -42.90 5.84 -30.54
N LEU A 8 -42.23 4.74 -30.30
CA LEU A 8 -41.38 4.57 -29.13
C LEU A 8 -40.07 5.38 -29.35
N LEU A 9 -39.97 6.53 -28.68
CA LEU A 9 -38.69 7.25 -28.57
C LEU A 9 -37.81 6.51 -27.58
N GLY A 10 -36.85 5.72 -28.07
CA GLY A 10 -35.81 5.13 -27.27
C GLY A 10 -34.81 6.22 -26.83
N LEU A 11 -34.84 6.64 -25.57
CA LEU A 11 -33.76 7.42 -24.97
C LEU A 11 -32.54 6.52 -24.85
N ALA A 12 -31.57 6.68 -25.77
CA ALA A 12 -30.23 6.13 -25.61
C ALA A 12 -29.56 6.89 -24.45
N PHE A 13 -29.49 6.26 -23.29
CA PHE A 13 -28.65 6.72 -22.19
C PHE A 13 -27.20 6.49 -22.61
N CYS A 14 -26.53 7.51 -23.10
CA CYS A 14 -25.10 7.48 -23.34
C CYS A 14 -24.43 7.49 -21.95
N ALA A 15 -24.11 6.31 -21.41
CA ALA A 15 -23.28 6.20 -20.23
C ALA A 15 -21.91 6.77 -20.61
N VAL A 16 -21.58 7.96 -20.11
CA VAL A 16 -20.22 8.49 -20.18
C VAL A 16 -19.38 7.56 -19.35
N ALA A 17 -18.56 6.72 -20.01
CA ALA A 17 -17.60 5.88 -19.32
C ALA A 17 -16.61 6.81 -18.62
N SER A 18 -16.67 6.87 -17.29
CA SER A 18 -15.69 7.56 -16.47
C SER A 18 -14.45 6.68 -16.39
N ALA A 19 -13.30 7.16 -16.85
CA ALA A 19 -12.05 6.42 -16.74
C ALA A 19 -11.55 6.35 -15.29
N ALA A 20 -10.83 5.29 -14.94
CA ALA A 20 -10.11 5.24 -13.68
C ALA A 20 -9.22 6.49 -13.51
N THR A 21 -9.22 7.09 -12.33
CA THR A 21 -8.49 8.34 -12.06
C THR A 21 -7.37 8.13 -11.04
N VAL A 22 -6.42 9.05 -11.04
CA VAL A 22 -5.34 9.08 -10.03
C VAL A 22 -5.50 10.35 -9.21
N GLU A 23 -5.81 10.17 -7.94
CA GLU A 23 -5.82 11.26 -6.96
C GLU A 23 -4.46 11.38 -6.29
N LYS A 24 -4.06 12.62 -6.01
CA LYS A 24 -2.88 12.95 -5.20
C LYS A 24 -3.30 13.81 -4.03
N LEU A 25 -2.88 13.43 -2.84
CA LEU A 25 -3.17 14.19 -1.62
C LEU A 25 -1.97 14.14 -0.67
N MET A 26 -2.06 14.88 0.43
CA MET A 26 -1.06 14.89 1.48
C MET A 26 -1.67 14.34 2.77
N ILE A 27 -0.98 13.41 3.41
CA ILE A 27 -1.30 12.91 4.74
C ILE A 27 -0.04 13.00 5.59
N ASP A 28 -0.12 13.68 6.72
CA ASP A 28 1.01 13.87 7.63
C ASP A 28 2.28 14.42 6.94
N GLY A 29 2.10 15.34 6.00
CA GLY A 29 3.20 15.90 5.19
C GLY A 29 3.81 14.93 4.18
N LYS A 30 3.19 13.75 3.95
CA LYS A 30 3.63 12.76 2.98
C LYS A 30 2.71 12.74 1.76
N ALA A 31 3.33 12.64 0.59
CA ALA A 31 2.58 12.49 -0.64
C ALA A 31 1.89 11.13 -0.68
N VAL A 32 0.62 11.13 -1.04
CA VAL A 32 -0.20 9.92 -1.18
C VAL A 32 -0.78 9.89 -2.58
N THR A 33 -0.71 8.72 -3.20
CA THR A 33 -1.33 8.46 -4.50
C THR A 33 -2.42 7.42 -4.34
N VAL A 34 -3.59 7.70 -4.91
CA VAL A 34 -4.73 6.77 -4.93
C VAL A 34 -5.15 6.55 -6.37
N LYS A 35 -5.10 5.31 -6.84
CA LYS A 35 -5.79 4.93 -8.08
C LYS A 35 -7.24 4.61 -7.70
N VAL A 36 -8.15 5.36 -8.29
CA VAL A 36 -9.60 5.25 -8.02
C VAL A 36 -10.24 4.54 -9.21
N PRO A 37 -10.98 3.43 -8.99
CA PRO A 37 -11.66 2.74 -10.07
C PRO A 37 -12.82 3.59 -10.61
N GLU A 38 -13.18 3.39 -11.87
CA GLU A 38 -14.37 3.99 -12.47
C GLU A 38 -15.63 3.70 -11.63
N LYS A 39 -15.77 2.46 -11.22
CA LYS A 39 -16.85 1.98 -10.34
C LYS A 39 -16.25 1.11 -9.24
N ALA A 40 -16.37 1.56 -8.01
CA ALA A 40 -15.90 0.80 -6.87
C ALA A 40 -16.71 -0.50 -6.70
N ALA A 41 -16.01 -1.60 -6.46
CA ALA A 41 -16.62 -2.86 -6.09
C ALA A 41 -17.31 -2.75 -4.71
N PRO A 42 -18.34 -3.60 -4.42
CA PRO A 42 -19.01 -3.62 -3.12
C PRO A 42 -18.01 -3.74 -1.97
N GLY A 43 -18.20 -2.95 -0.92
CA GLY A 43 -17.29 -2.90 0.23
C GLY A 43 -16.01 -2.11 -0.02
N LYS A 44 -15.85 -1.47 -1.18
CA LYS A 44 -14.68 -0.66 -1.57
C LYS A 44 -13.36 -1.32 -1.19
N PRO A 45 -13.05 -2.50 -1.76
CA PRO A 45 -11.78 -3.17 -1.49
C PRO A 45 -10.62 -2.32 -1.97
N TRP A 46 -9.47 -2.46 -1.30
CA TRP A 46 -8.28 -1.71 -1.66
C TRP A 46 -6.99 -2.46 -1.41
N LEU A 47 -6.00 -2.17 -2.26
CA LEU A 47 -4.62 -2.61 -2.14
C LEU A 47 -3.81 -1.47 -1.53
N TRP A 48 -3.06 -1.76 -0.49
CA TRP A 48 -2.13 -0.82 0.13
C TRP A 48 -0.70 -1.24 -0.17
N VAL A 49 0.01 -0.42 -0.94
CA VAL A 49 1.37 -0.71 -1.39
C VAL A 49 2.37 -0.13 -0.38
N GLY A 50 3.26 -0.98 0.14
CA GLY A 50 4.21 -0.60 1.19
C GLY A 50 5.35 0.30 0.68
N GLU A 51 5.84 0.03 -0.52
CA GLU A 51 6.89 0.80 -1.18
C GLU A 51 6.77 0.58 -2.69
N PHE A 52 7.42 1.42 -3.50
CA PHE A 52 7.44 1.29 -4.96
C PHE A 52 6.06 1.28 -5.63
N GLY A 53 5.17 2.19 -5.21
CA GLY A 53 3.84 2.35 -5.84
C GLY A 53 3.97 2.51 -7.35
N GLY A 54 3.17 1.74 -8.10
CA GLY A 54 3.22 1.68 -9.57
C GLY A 54 4.24 0.71 -10.16
N HIS A 55 5.04 0.00 -9.34
CA HIS A 55 6.03 -0.96 -9.84
C HIS A 55 5.36 -2.20 -10.46
N LEU A 56 4.35 -2.75 -9.82
CA LEU A 56 3.52 -3.83 -10.38
C LEU A 56 2.30 -3.27 -11.12
N LYS A 57 2.55 -2.42 -12.11
CA LYS A 57 1.50 -1.70 -12.83
C LYS A 57 0.40 -2.61 -13.36
N THR A 58 0.74 -3.75 -13.94
CA THR A 58 -0.24 -4.69 -14.49
C THR A 58 -1.17 -5.26 -13.41
N LEU A 59 -0.63 -5.60 -12.23
CA LEU A 59 -1.43 -6.06 -11.09
C LEU A 59 -2.33 -4.92 -10.58
N GLU A 60 -1.75 -3.76 -10.34
CA GLU A 60 -2.47 -2.60 -9.82
C GLU A 60 -3.61 -2.18 -10.75
N ASP A 61 -3.33 -2.05 -12.05
CA ASP A 61 -4.34 -1.65 -13.04
C ASP A 61 -5.42 -2.74 -13.22
N GLY A 62 -5.04 -4.02 -13.14
CA GLY A 62 -5.99 -5.14 -13.16
C GLY A 62 -6.95 -5.13 -11.98
N LEU A 63 -6.47 -4.78 -10.79
CA LEU A 63 -7.32 -4.60 -9.60
C LEU A 63 -8.23 -3.38 -9.73
N VAL A 64 -7.70 -2.25 -10.25
CA VAL A 64 -8.51 -1.05 -10.50
C VAL A 64 -9.63 -1.34 -11.49
N ALA A 65 -9.36 -2.09 -12.56
CA ALA A 65 -10.39 -2.51 -13.52
C ALA A 65 -11.48 -3.41 -12.89
N GLN A 66 -11.16 -4.09 -11.78
CA GLN A 66 -12.10 -4.89 -10.98
C GLN A 66 -12.80 -4.09 -9.87
N GLY A 67 -12.62 -2.78 -9.84
CA GLY A 67 -13.27 -1.90 -8.86
C GLY A 67 -12.52 -1.74 -7.53
N TRP A 68 -11.25 -2.13 -7.46
CA TRP A 68 -10.40 -1.92 -6.29
C TRP A 68 -9.74 -0.54 -6.32
N HIS A 69 -9.56 0.05 -5.16
CA HIS A 69 -8.67 1.20 -5.01
C HIS A 69 -7.24 0.70 -4.81
N VAL A 70 -6.25 1.49 -5.26
CA VAL A 70 -4.83 1.20 -4.95
C VAL A 70 -4.23 2.43 -4.30
N VAL A 71 -3.66 2.26 -3.11
CA VAL A 71 -3.12 3.35 -2.28
C VAL A 71 -1.62 3.14 -2.09
N TYR A 72 -0.86 4.21 -2.27
CA TYR A 72 0.55 4.30 -1.91
C TYR A 72 0.79 5.54 -1.05
N VAL A 73 1.46 5.37 0.08
CA VAL A 73 1.86 6.45 1.00
C VAL A 73 3.37 6.59 0.97
N GLY A 74 3.87 7.77 0.61
CA GLY A 74 5.28 8.06 0.40
C GLY A 74 6.09 8.20 1.70
N VAL A 75 6.30 7.11 2.41
CA VAL A 75 7.10 7.02 3.64
C VAL A 75 8.48 6.38 3.41
N SER A 76 9.03 6.51 2.21
CA SER A 76 10.32 5.93 1.84
C SER A 76 11.44 6.22 2.84
N ASN A 77 12.33 5.25 3.01
CA ASN A 77 13.49 5.28 3.93
C ASN A 77 13.12 5.34 5.43
N GLN A 78 11.88 5.00 5.79
CA GLN A 78 11.47 4.86 7.19
C GLN A 78 11.36 3.40 7.66
N PHE A 79 11.59 2.43 6.78
CA PHE A 79 11.80 1.00 7.08
C PHE A 79 10.73 0.35 7.98
N GLY A 80 9.48 0.81 7.95
CA GLY A 80 8.43 0.31 8.84
C GLY A 80 8.55 0.78 10.30
N SER A 81 9.27 1.89 10.55
CA SER A 81 9.42 2.50 11.88
C SER A 81 8.10 2.96 12.49
N ALA A 82 8.10 3.21 13.80
CA ALA A 82 6.97 3.80 14.50
C ALA A 82 6.47 5.10 13.84
N ARG A 83 7.39 5.91 13.30
CA ARG A 83 7.04 7.15 12.58
C ARG A 83 6.29 6.85 11.28
N SER A 84 6.73 5.86 10.50
CA SER A 84 6.00 5.46 9.30
C SER A 84 4.64 4.85 9.62
N MET A 85 4.54 4.06 10.69
CA MET A 85 3.28 3.48 11.12
C MET A 85 2.30 4.53 11.64
N ALA A 86 2.78 5.57 12.32
CA ALA A 86 1.93 6.71 12.69
C ALA A 86 1.33 7.43 11.47
N THR A 87 2.10 7.61 10.39
CA THR A 87 1.58 8.12 9.12
C THR A 87 0.57 7.16 8.48
N TRP A 88 0.83 5.85 8.55
CA TRP A 88 -0.07 4.83 8.03
C TRP A 88 -1.39 4.79 8.82
N GLU A 89 -1.39 4.97 10.17
CA GLU A 89 -2.63 5.11 10.93
C GLU A 89 -3.49 6.27 10.43
N LYS A 90 -2.89 7.43 10.18
CA LYS A 90 -3.60 8.58 9.63
C LYS A 90 -4.15 8.29 8.22
N ALA A 91 -3.41 7.53 7.42
CA ALA A 91 -3.87 7.09 6.10
C ALA A 91 -5.02 6.08 6.21
N TYR A 92 -4.94 5.14 7.13
CA TYR A 92 -6.02 4.19 7.39
C TYR A 92 -7.30 4.93 7.83
N GLU A 93 -7.20 5.91 8.74
CA GLU A 93 -8.32 6.74 9.15
C GLU A 93 -8.92 7.54 7.97
N GLU A 94 -8.09 8.07 7.10
CA GLU A 94 -8.55 8.77 5.90
C GLU A 94 -9.32 7.83 4.97
N PHE A 95 -8.77 6.65 4.67
CA PHE A 95 -9.38 5.76 3.67
C PHE A 95 -10.51 4.91 4.23
N HIS A 96 -10.31 4.28 5.39
CA HIS A 96 -11.36 3.49 6.03
C HIS A 96 -12.36 4.39 6.74
N GLY A 97 -11.89 5.22 7.67
CA GLY A 97 -12.77 6.01 8.55
C GLY A 97 -13.60 7.03 7.80
N LYS A 98 -12.99 7.81 6.89
CA LYS A 98 -13.70 8.90 6.20
C LYS A 98 -14.24 8.52 4.83
N ARG A 99 -13.48 7.75 4.00
CA ARG A 99 -13.89 7.39 2.64
C ARG A 99 -14.68 6.08 2.58
N GLY A 100 -14.75 5.33 3.69
CA GLY A 100 -15.50 4.08 3.81
C GLY A 100 -14.91 2.94 2.97
N PHE A 101 -13.57 2.90 2.79
CA PHE A 101 -12.90 1.76 2.20
C PHE A 101 -13.00 0.56 3.15
N SER A 102 -12.80 -0.66 2.64
CA SER A 102 -12.78 -1.86 3.46
C SER A 102 -11.92 -1.68 4.72
N SER A 103 -12.37 -2.18 5.87
CA SER A 103 -11.57 -2.20 7.10
C SER A 103 -10.34 -3.10 7.01
N LYS A 104 -10.30 -3.98 6.00
CA LYS A 104 -9.20 -4.94 5.79
C LYS A 104 -8.60 -4.75 4.40
N PRO A 105 -7.60 -3.87 4.24
CA PRO A 105 -6.82 -3.79 3.00
C PRO A 105 -6.10 -5.10 2.68
N ALA A 106 -5.90 -5.37 1.38
CA ALA A 106 -4.83 -6.23 0.94
C ALA A 106 -3.52 -5.43 0.99
N LEU A 107 -2.45 -6.04 1.50
CA LEU A 107 -1.14 -5.39 1.61
C LEU A 107 -0.18 -5.95 0.56
N LEU A 108 0.53 -5.07 -0.13
CA LEU A 108 1.55 -5.44 -1.11
C LEU A 108 2.92 -4.94 -0.65
N GLY A 109 3.82 -5.87 -0.33
CA GLY A 109 5.20 -5.61 0.04
C GLY A 109 6.17 -6.06 -1.06
N ILE A 110 6.73 -5.12 -1.83
CA ILE A 110 7.76 -5.38 -2.83
C ILE A 110 9.11 -5.00 -2.24
N SER A 111 10.11 -5.90 -2.33
CA SER A 111 11.47 -5.63 -1.85
C SER A 111 11.43 -5.06 -0.41
N ARG A 112 12.05 -3.90 -0.12
CA ARG A 112 11.99 -3.24 1.20
C ARG A 112 10.57 -2.80 1.63
N GLY A 113 9.60 -2.80 0.71
CA GLY A 113 8.20 -2.61 1.04
C GLY A 113 7.64 -3.67 2.00
N GLY A 114 8.27 -4.84 2.03
CA GLY A 114 7.96 -5.88 3.01
C GLY A 114 8.06 -5.40 4.46
N LEU A 115 9.02 -4.53 4.78
CA LEU A 115 9.19 -4.00 6.14
C LEU A 115 7.96 -3.22 6.63
N TYR A 116 7.34 -2.44 5.74
CA TYR A 116 6.15 -1.64 6.07
C TYR A 116 4.92 -2.51 6.25
N VAL A 117 4.66 -3.41 5.29
CA VAL A 117 3.45 -4.25 5.35
C VAL A 117 3.52 -5.27 6.48
N ASN A 118 4.70 -5.81 6.79
CA ASN A 118 4.89 -6.69 7.96
C ASN A 118 4.73 -5.91 9.28
N ALA A 119 5.25 -4.68 9.36
CA ALA A 119 5.07 -3.84 10.55
C ALA A 119 3.58 -3.54 10.80
N TRP A 120 2.83 -3.17 9.73
CA TRP A 120 1.39 -2.94 9.84
C TRP A 120 0.64 -4.21 10.22
N ALA A 121 0.90 -5.34 9.55
CA ALA A 121 0.21 -6.60 9.82
C ALA A 121 0.45 -7.11 11.24
N ARG A 122 1.63 -6.86 11.80
CA ARG A 122 1.97 -7.20 13.19
C ARG A 122 1.22 -6.32 14.20
N LEU A 123 1.11 -5.02 13.92
CA LEU A 123 0.42 -4.08 14.79
C LEU A 123 -1.11 -4.22 14.70
N HIS A 124 -1.63 -4.58 13.54
CA HIS A 124 -3.06 -4.61 13.24
C HIS A 124 -3.45 -5.88 12.46
N PRO A 125 -3.30 -7.07 13.05
CA PRO A 125 -3.60 -8.33 12.35
C PRO A 125 -5.08 -8.46 11.97
N ASP A 126 -5.96 -7.80 12.69
CA ASP A 126 -7.40 -7.73 12.43
C ASP A 126 -7.76 -6.79 11.27
N ARG A 127 -6.84 -5.92 10.84
CA ARG A 127 -7.01 -4.95 9.75
C ARG A 127 -6.29 -5.37 8.47
N VAL A 128 -6.15 -6.65 8.22
CA VAL A 128 -5.49 -7.19 7.01
C VAL A 128 -6.36 -8.28 6.41
N SER A 129 -6.60 -8.22 5.10
CA SER A 129 -7.30 -9.29 4.37
C SER A 129 -6.32 -10.27 3.73
N VAL A 130 -5.25 -9.74 3.14
CA VAL A 130 -4.21 -10.51 2.44
C VAL A 130 -2.87 -9.78 2.60
N LEU A 131 -1.81 -10.56 2.77
CA LEU A 131 -0.43 -10.09 2.72
C LEU A 131 0.25 -10.75 1.51
N TYR A 132 0.51 -9.96 0.46
CA TYR A 132 1.22 -10.39 -0.73
C TYR A 132 2.64 -9.83 -0.70
N LEU A 133 3.64 -10.72 -0.76
CA LEU A 133 5.05 -10.40 -0.64
C LEU A 133 5.78 -10.80 -1.94
N ASP A 134 6.35 -9.81 -2.63
CA ASP A 134 7.13 -9.99 -3.84
C ASP A 134 8.60 -9.66 -3.59
N ASN A 135 9.45 -10.68 -3.52
CA ASN A 135 10.86 -10.55 -3.11
C ASN A 135 11.05 -9.66 -1.88
N ALA A 136 10.14 -9.78 -0.93
CA ALA A 136 10.02 -8.84 0.16
C ALA A 136 11.11 -9.02 1.22
N VAL A 137 11.61 -7.90 1.73
CA VAL A 137 12.45 -7.88 2.92
C VAL A 137 11.54 -8.08 4.13
N CYS A 138 11.70 -9.22 4.80
CA CYS A 138 10.96 -9.56 6.01
C CYS A 138 11.84 -9.49 7.26
N ASP A 139 13.16 -9.38 7.07
CA ASP A 139 14.15 -9.30 8.15
C ASP A 139 15.19 -8.23 7.83
N ILE A 140 15.21 -7.19 8.64
CA ILE A 140 16.12 -6.05 8.50
C ILE A 140 17.59 -6.46 8.58
N ARG A 141 17.91 -7.58 9.20
CA ARG A 141 19.26 -8.11 9.29
C ARG A 141 19.75 -8.63 7.94
N SER A 142 18.86 -9.24 7.16
CA SER A 142 19.19 -9.71 5.81
C SER A 142 19.43 -8.54 4.88
N TRP A 143 18.54 -7.56 4.92
CA TRP A 143 18.68 -6.29 4.23
C TRP A 143 18.01 -5.18 5.07
N PRO A 144 18.68 -4.03 5.26
CA PRO A 144 20.00 -3.67 4.71
C PRO A 144 21.20 -4.21 5.49
N GLY A 145 21.01 -4.98 6.58
CA GLY A 145 22.06 -5.40 7.51
C GLY A 145 23.13 -6.32 6.90
N GLY A 146 22.86 -7.03 5.81
CA GLY A 146 23.82 -7.91 5.14
C GLY A 146 24.15 -9.21 5.88
N VAL A 147 23.40 -9.55 6.92
CA VAL A 147 23.54 -10.80 7.68
C VAL A 147 22.48 -11.77 7.21
N ALA A 148 22.89 -12.82 6.52
CA ALA A 148 21.97 -13.87 6.10
C ALA A 148 22.01 -15.04 7.09
N LEU A 149 20.84 -15.65 7.35
CA LEU A 149 20.77 -16.89 8.10
C LEU A 149 21.22 -18.10 7.28
N THR A 150 21.10 -18.05 5.95
CA THR A 150 21.40 -19.16 5.05
C THR A 150 22.23 -18.80 3.83
N HIS A 151 22.27 -17.51 3.41
CA HIS A 151 23.04 -17.02 2.25
C HIS A 151 23.68 -15.69 2.61
N GLN A 152 24.88 -15.43 2.07
CA GLN A 152 25.52 -14.12 2.23
C GLN A 152 24.76 -13.07 1.43
N SER A 153 24.00 -12.22 2.13
CA SER A 153 23.46 -10.98 1.58
C SER A 153 24.55 -9.92 1.64
N LYS A 154 24.76 -9.19 0.53
CA LYS A 154 25.69 -8.06 0.57
C LYS A 154 25.19 -6.89 1.43
N GLY A 155 23.90 -6.88 1.75
CA GLY A 155 23.27 -5.77 2.45
C GLY A 155 23.40 -4.44 1.69
N SER A 156 23.18 -3.35 2.41
CA SER A 156 23.36 -1.99 1.91
C SER A 156 23.90 -1.11 3.04
N PRO A 157 25.22 -0.80 3.06
CA PRO A 157 25.78 0.05 4.12
C PRO A 157 25.11 1.42 4.23
N LYS A 158 24.71 2.01 3.09
CA LYS A 158 23.96 3.27 3.05
C LYS A 158 22.60 3.14 3.72
N ASP A 159 21.82 2.13 3.33
CA ASP A 159 20.47 1.93 3.89
C ASP A 159 20.55 1.47 5.34
N TRP A 160 21.58 0.73 5.74
CA TRP A 160 21.85 0.36 7.13
C TRP A 160 22.12 1.58 8.01
N ALA A 161 22.91 2.55 7.52
CA ALA A 161 23.12 3.81 8.23
C ALA A 161 21.82 4.61 8.37
N MET A 162 21.01 4.70 7.31
CA MET A 162 19.69 5.35 7.37
C MET A 162 18.74 4.64 8.34
N TYR A 163 18.72 3.30 8.35
CA TYR A 163 17.92 2.51 9.28
C TYR A 163 18.30 2.81 10.73
N LYS A 164 19.61 2.81 11.07
CA LYS A 164 20.05 3.17 12.41
C LYS A 164 19.60 4.57 12.83
N THR A 165 19.74 5.53 11.92
CA THR A 165 19.30 6.91 12.17
C THR A 165 17.78 6.99 12.39
N GLU A 166 16.99 6.30 11.55
CA GLU A 166 15.53 6.29 11.66
C GLU A 166 15.04 5.71 13.00
N PHE A 167 15.71 4.66 13.47
CA PHE A 167 15.34 3.98 14.72
C PHE A 167 16.08 4.51 15.95
N GLY A 168 17.01 5.46 15.79
CA GLY A 168 17.76 6.07 16.88
C GLY A 168 18.80 5.14 17.50
N TYR A 169 19.32 4.15 16.74
CA TYR A 169 20.35 3.24 17.25
C TYR A 169 21.74 3.87 17.20
N ALA A 170 22.49 3.78 18.30
CA ALA A 170 23.80 4.39 18.43
C ALA A 170 24.88 3.67 17.61
N ASN A 171 24.75 2.34 17.44
CA ASN A 171 25.75 1.51 16.77
C ASN A 171 25.13 0.25 16.14
N ASP A 172 25.97 -0.55 15.49
CA ASP A 172 25.55 -1.77 14.80
C ASP A 172 25.08 -2.87 15.75
N ASP A 173 25.71 -3.00 16.93
CA ASP A 173 25.38 -4.05 17.88
C ASP A 173 23.99 -3.80 18.50
N GLU A 174 23.70 -2.56 18.83
CA GLU A 174 22.37 -2.16 19.27
C GLU A 174 21.31 -2.41 18.18
N ALA A 175 21.58 -1.98 16.95
CA ALA A 175 20.67 -2.17 15.84
C ALA A 175 20.41 -3.67 15.56
N LYS A 176 21.43 -4.51 15.60
CA LYS A 176 21.30 -5.96 15.39
C LYS A 176 20.53 -6.63 16.53
N SER A 177 20.80 -6.28 17.77
CA SER A 177 20.13 -6.88 18.94
C SER A 177 18.66 -6.51 19.02
N LYS A 178 18.32 -5.24 18.78
CA LYS A 178 16.93 -4.74 18.83
C LYS A 178 16.10 -5.14 17.62
N SER A 179 16.71 -5.38 16.46
CA SER A 179 16.00 -5.86 15.26
C SER A 179 15.46 -7.29 15.40
N LEU A 180 15.84 -8.01 16.45
CA LEU A 180 15.35 -9.35 16.78
C LEU A 180 14.09 -9.31 17.66
N GLN A 181 13.75 -8.17 18.22
CA GLN A 181 12.58 -8.06 19.09
C GLN A 181 11.31 -7.90 18.26
N PRO A 182 10.27 -8.69 18.56
CA PRO A 182 8.99 -8.62 17.87
C PRO A 182 8.28 -7.28 18.08
#